data_929f1bffc7962be3032ab748afe12a9c
#
_entry.id   929f1bffc7962be3032ab748afe12a9c
#
_cell.length_a   1.000
_cell.length_b   1.000
_cell.length_c   1.000
_cell.angle_alpha   90.00
_cell.angle_beta   90.00
_cell.angle_gamma   90.00
#
_symmetry.space_group_name_H-M   'P 1'
#
loop_
_entity.id
_entity.type
_entity.pdbx_description
1 polymer ?
#
loop_
_entity_poly.entity_id
_entity_poly.type
_entity_poly.pdbx_seq_one_letter_code
_entity_poly.pdbx_strand_id
1 'polypeptide(L)'
;MTRERSPVRYPDLRKFVLFGFGDAAGLENRKEIPGSVYELAQGEIARTLLSAHAVRPGMPVVFVAQSLGCQVLSSYIYDAQKAARGLPVSAGIWRNIDAWAAAGVGRALTASEKSFLGAGTCAALVTTGCNIPVFIAAHKVMHIIPIAPPTALFRWTNFYDPDDVLGWPLQPLPGGYRELVEDRIVNASGGVASLLLRSWNPLAHNDYWNDATVVDTIAAMLRRLAG
;
A
#
# COMPACT_ATOMS: atom_id res chain seq x y z
N MET A 1 26.38 29.28 -17.47
CA MET A 1 26.10 28.09 -18.26
C MET A 1 24.60 27.92 -18.32
N THR A 2 23.97 28.36 -19.40
CA THR A 2 22.54 28.13 -19.69
C THR A 2 22.39 26.66 -20.04
N ARG A 3 21.73 25.89 -19.15
CA ARG A 3 21.31 24.53 -19.46
C ARG A 3 20.29 24.63 -20.62
N GLU A 4 20.71 24.30 -21.83
CA GLU A 4 19.78 24.03 -22.94
C GLU A 4 18.82 22.94 -22.46
N ARG A 5 17.55 23.32 -22.31
CA ARG A 5 16.47 22.36 -22.01
C ARG A 5 16.24 21.55 -23.28
N SER A 6 16.67 20.30 -23.30
CA SER A 6 16.30 19.38 -24.37
C SER A 6 14.79 19.43 -24.58
N PRO A 7 14.31 19.63 -25.83
CA PRO A 7 12.89 19.68 -26.14
C PRO A 7 12.29 18.28 -26.00
N VAL A 8 11.81 17.95 -24.82
CA VAL A 8 11.11 16.68 -24.57
C VAL A 8 9.61 16.89 -24.66
N ARG A 9 8.91 16.02 -25.38
CA ARG A 9 7.45 15.97 -25.37
C ARG A 9 6.94 15.29 -24.11
N TYR A 10 5.77 15.69 -23.63
CA TYR A 10 5.08 15.12 -22.47
C TYR A 10 5.89 15.17 -21.15
N PRO A 11 6.36 16.37 -20.70
CA PRO A 11 7.25 16.47 -19.56
C PRO A 11 6.63 15.94 -18.27
N ASP A 12 5.33 16.15 -18.04
CA ASP A 12 4.65 15.71 -16.82
C ASP A 12 4.44 14.20 -16.79
N LEU A 13 4.08 13.60 -17.94
CA LEU A 13 4.03 12.15 -18.06
C LEU A 13 5.39 11.50 -17.83
N ARG A 14 6.45 12.09 -18.41
CA ARG A 14 7.82 11.58 -18.19
C ARG A 14 8.25 11.68 -16.73
N LYS A 15 7.88 12.77 -16.04
CA LYS A 15 8.11 12.91 -14.60
C LYS A 15 7.34 11.84 -13.84
N PHE A 16 6.07 11.67 -14.12
CA PHE A 16 5.23 10.65 -13.47
C PHE A 16 5.83 9.24 -13.62
N VAL A 17 6.20 8.86 -14.86
CA VAL A 17 6.85 7.57 -15.12
C VAL A 17 8.20 7.46 -14.40
N LEU A 18 9.04 8.50 -14.49
CA LEU A 18 10.38 8.49 -13.89
C LEU A 18 10.31 8.39 -12.35
N PHE A 19 9.45 9.16 -11.71
CA PHE A 19 9.30 9.14 -10.26
C PHE A 19 8.63 7.85 -9.81
N GLY A 20 7.53 7.42 -10.44
CA GLY A 20 6.82 6.20 -10.07
C GLY A 20 7.70 4.95 -10.18
N PHE A 21 8.44 4.78 -11.28
CA PHE A 21 9.38 3.66 -11.40
C PHE A 21 10.65 3.87 -10.57
N GLY A 22 11.11 5.11 -10.40
CA GLY A 22 12.24 5.44 -9.54
C GLY A 22 11.96 5.08 -8.09
N ASP A 23 10.80 5.44 -7.58
CA ASP A 23 10.36 5.13 -6.21
C ASP A 23 10.16 3.61 -6.03
N ALA A 24 9.54 2.94 -7.01
CA ALA A 24 9.40 1.48 -7.01
C ALA A 24 10.75 0.76 -7.00
N ALA A 25 11.68 1.20 -7.85
CA ALA A 25 13.05 0.67 -7.87
C ALA A 25 13.78 0.97 -6.57
N GLY A 26 13.60 2.16 -6.00
CA GLY A 26 14.18 2.55 -4.71
C GLY A 26 13.67 1.70 -3.55
N LEU A 27 12.38 1.34 -3.57
CA LEU A 27 11.76 0.48 -2.56
C LEU A 27 12.36 -0.93 -2.56
N GLU A 28 12.58 -1.52 -3.74
CA GLU A 28 13.10 -2.88 -3.88
C GLU A 28 14.63 -2.95 -3.86
N ASN A 29 15.32 -1.84 -4.21
CA ASN A 29 16.76 -1.81 -4.26
C ASN A 29 17.37 -1.93 -2.85
N ARG A 30 18.11 -3.02 -2.63
CA ARG A 30 18.82 -3.28 -1.37
C ARG A 30 17.90 -3.19 -0.14
N LYS A 31 16.66 -3.64 -0.26
CA LYS A 31 15.68 -3.56 0.83
C LYS A 31 16.11 -4.29 2.12
N GLU A 32 17.02 -5.25 2.02
CA GLU A 32 17.61 -5.99 3.13
C GLU A 32 18.69 -5.20 3.91
N ILE A 33 19.15 -4.06 3.38
CA ILE A 33 20.15 -3.24 4.05
C ILE A 33 19.47 -2.32 5.09
N PRO A 34 20.02 -2.21 6.31
CA PRO A 34 19.55 -1.24 7.30
C PRO A 34 19.54 0.19 6.75
N GLY A 35 18.47 0.93 7.02
CA GLY A 35 18.26 2.28 6.51
C GLY A 35 17.80 2.35 5.06
N SER A 36 17.43 1.22 4.45
CA SER A 36 16.82 1.19 3.11
C SER A 36 15.52 1.98 3.08
N VAL A 37 15.12 2.44 1.87
CA VAL A 37 13.82 3.11 1.65
C VAL A 37 12.67 2.24 2.15
N TYR A 38 12.76 0.92 1.95
CA TYR A 38 11.79 -0.05 2.44
C TYR A 38 11.65 -0.02 3.96
N GLU A 39 12.77 -0.06 4.70
CA GLU A 39 12.78 0.00 6.16
C GLU A 39 12.27 1.33 6.69
N LEU A 40 12.67 2.44 6.06
CA LEU A 40 12.19 3.78 6.42
C LEU A 40 10.68 3.91 6.24
N ALA A 41 10.14 3.46 5.12
CA ALA A 41 8.70 3.49 4.86
C ALA A 41 7.91 2.65 5.89
N GLN A 42 8.39 1.46 6.21
CA GLN A 42 7.78 0.63 7.24
C GLN A 42 7.88 1.29 8.63
N GLY A 43 8.98 1.96 8.91
CA GLY A 43 9.19 2.72 10.15
C GLY A 43 8.17 3.84 10.34
N GLU A 44 7.82 4.56 9.27
CA GLU A 44 6.80 5.62 9.32
C GLU A 44 5.40 5.06 9.57
N ILE A 45 5.06 3.92 8.94
CA ILE A 45 3.80 3.21 9.24
C ILE A 45 3.74 2.84 10.72
N ALA A 46 4.81 2.24 11.24
CA ALA A 46 4.87 1.81 12.63
C ALA A 46 4.77 2.98 13.61
N ARG A 47 5.46 4.11 13.36
CA ARG A 47 5.36 5.32 14.22
C ARG A 47 3.95 5.88 14.23
N THR A 48 3.30 5.95 13.07
CA THR A 48 1.91 6.41 12.93
C THR A 48 0.96 5.52 13.73
N LEU A 49 1.10 4.20 13.59
CA LEU A 49 0.29 3.23 14.34
C LEU A 49 0.56 3.32 15.85
N LEU A 50 1.81 3.48 16.26
CA LEU A 50 2.15 3.62 17.68
C LEU A 50 1.53 4.88 18.29
N SER A 51 1.53 5.98 17.55
CA SER A 51 0.86 7.22 17.96
C SER A 51 -0.66 7.03 18.08
N ALA A 52 -1.27 6.32 17.14
CA ALA A 52 -2.70 6.01 17.20
C ALA A 52 -3.03 5.08 18.38
N HIS A 53 -2.21 4.05 18.65
CA HIS A 53 -2.36 3.17 19.80
C HIS A 53 -2.26 3.92 21.12
N ALA A 54 -1.37 4.91 21.21
CA ALA A 54 -1.23 5.73 22.44
C ALA A 54 -2.48 6.57 22.74
N VAL A 55 -3.20 7.00 21.69
CA VAL A 55 -4.47 7.75 21.84
C VAL A 55 -5.62 6.82 22.25
N ARG A 56 -5.75 5.66 21.59
CA ARG A 56 -6.81 4.69 21.86
C ARG A 56 -6.31 3.27 21.62
N PRO A 57 -5.80 2.59 22.65
CA PRO A 57 -5.32 1.21 22.55
C PRO A 57 -6.39 0.27 21.98
N GLY A 58 -5.99 -0.58 21.04
CA GLY A 58 -6.86 -1.61 20.47
C GLY A 58 -7.97 -1.12 19.54
N MET A 59 -7.99 0.15 19.16
CA MET A 59 -8.98 0.66 18.21
C MET A 59 -8.93 -0.09 16.87
N PRO A 60 -10.08 -0.31 16.20
CA PRO A 60 -10.07 -0.85 14.85
C PRO A 60 -9.35 0.11 13.89
N VAL A 61 -8.54 -0.47 12.99
CA VAL A 61 -7.78 0.28 11.99
C VAL A 61 -8.35 0.01 10.61
N VAL A 62 -8.53 1.06 9.83
CA VAL A 62 -8.76 1.02 8.39
C VAL A 62 -7.53 1.57 7.71
N PHE A 63 -6.89 0.74 6.91
CA PHE A 63 -5.81 1.21 6.05
C PHE A 63 -6.37 1.63 4.69
N VAL A 64 -5.88 2.76 4.20
CA VAL A 64 -6.20 3.25 2.86
C VAL A 64 -4.89 3.51 2.14
N ALA A 65 -4.71 2.90 0.98
CA ALA A 65 -3.47 2.99 0.22
C ALA A 65 -3.73 3.20 -1.27
N GLN A 66 -2.84 3.94 -1.93
CA GLN A 66 -2.88 4.17 -3.37
C GLN A 66 -1.54 3.80 -3.99
N SER A 67 -1.58 3.27 -5.22
CA SER A 67 -0.40 3.06 -6.05
C SER A 67 0.69 2.27 -5.32
N LEU A 68 1.91 2.81 -5.25
CA LEU A 68 3.05 2.24 -4.53
C LEU A 68 2.75 1.99 -3.04
N GLY A 69 1.90 2.81 -2.42
CA GLY A 69 1.47 2.62 -1.05
C GLY A 69 0.77 1.28 -0.82
N CYS A 70 0.10 0.73 -1.84
CA CYS A 70 -0.53 -0.60 -1.76
C CYS A 70 0.51 -1.70 -1.57
N GLN A 71 1.62 -1.64 -2.32
CA GLN A 71 2.73 -2.59 -2.18
C GLN A 71 3.42 -2.44 -0.83
N VAL A 72 3.74 -1.20 -0.42
CA VAL A 72 4.41 -0.93 0.86
C VAL A 72 3.59 -1.48 2.03
N LEU A 73 2.29 -1.20 2.04
CA LEU A 73 1.41 -1.58 3.13
C LEU A 73 1.14 -3.09 3.16
N SER A 74 0.92 -3.71 2.00
CA SER A 74 0.77 -5.17 1.89
C SER A 74 2.03 -5.88 2.38
N SER A 75 3.21 -5.41 1.96
CA SER A 75 4.49 -5.95 2.41
C SER A 75 4.71 -5.75 3.91
N TYR A 76 4.34 -4.58 4.46
CA TYR A 76 4.41 -4.30 5.89
C TYR A 76 3.60 -5.32 6.72
N ILE A 77 2.34 -5.53 6.33
CA ILE A 77 1.46 -6.49 7.03
C ILE A 77 1.97 -7.92 6.88
N TYR A 78 2.44 -8.29 5.68
CA TYR A 78 2.99 -9.62 5.42
C TYR A 78 4.23 -9.92 6.29
N ASP A 79 5.16 -8.97 6.37
CA ASP A 79 6.36 -9.11 7.19
C ASP A 79 6.03 -9.19 8.68
N ALA A 80 5.07 -8.38 9.15
CA ALA A 80 4.57 -8.46 10.51
C ALA A 80 3.98 -9.84 10.84
N GLN A 81 3.19 -10.40 9.93
CA GLN A 81 2.60 -11.72 10.08
C GLN A 81 3.64 -12.84 10.06
N LYS A 82 4.70 -12.70 9.27
CA LYS A 82 5.84 -13.62 9.30
C LYS A 82 6.56 -13.56 10.65
N ALA A 83 6.88 -12.35 11.11
CA ALA A 83 7.54 -12.13 12.39
C ALA A 83 6.71 -12.68 13.56
N ALA A 84 5.39 -12.46 13.57
CA ALA A 84 4.50 -12.98 14.61
C ALA A 84 4.45 -14.51 14.67
N ARG A 85 4.71 -15.20 13.55
CA ARG A 85 4.82 -16.66 13.45
C ARG A 85 6.23 -17.19 13.73
N GLY A 86 7.17 -16.32 14.11
CA GLY A 86 8.59 -16.70 14.30
C GLY A 86 9.32 -17.07 13.00
N LEU A 87 8.77 -16.71 11.84
CA LEU A 87 9.40 -16.96 10.56
C LEU A 87 10.41 -15.85 10.24
N PRO A 88 11.51 -16.17 9.53
CA PRO A 88 12.53 -15.19 9.21
C PRO A 88 11.98 -14.11 8.26
N VAL A 89 12.21 -12.84 8.61
CA VAL A 89 11.94 -11.67 7.79
C VAL A 89 13.28 -11.13 7.31
N SER A 90 13.44 -10.96 6.01
CA SER A 90 14.72 -10.60 5.40
C SER A 90 14.99 -9.10 5.37
N ALA A 91 13.94 -8.27 5.41
CA ALA A 91 14.04 -6.82 5.21
C ALA A 91 13.07 -6.06 6.11
N GLY A 92 13.27 -4.74 6.21
CA GLY A 92 12.40 -3.84 6.95
C GLY A 92 12.48 -3.97 8.47
N ILE A 93 11.62 -3.23 9.17
CA ILE A 93 11.64 -3.16 10.63
C ILE A 93 11.27 -4.48 11.30
N TRP A 94 10.44 -5.30 10.65
CA TRP A 94 10.00 -6.59 11.19
C TRP A 94 11.09 -7.65 11.24
N ARG A 95 12.22 -7.42 10.56
CA ARG A 95 13.42 -8.25 10.71
C ARG A 95 13.92 -8.26 12.17
N ASN A 96 13.83 -7.13 12.85
CA ASN A 96 14.12 -6.98 14.27
C ASN A 96 13.35 -5.80 14.86
N ILE A 97 12.06 -5.99 15.10
CA ILE A 97 11.17 -4.93 15.62
C ILE A 97 11.62 -4.39 16.98
N ASP A 98 12.25 -5.23 17.81
CA ASP A 98 12.73 -4.81 19.12
C ASP A 98 13.95 -3.88 19.01
N ALA A 99 14.88 -4.16 18.09
CA ALA A 99 16.00 -3.27 17.83
C ALA A 99 15.53 -1.93 17.22
N TRP A 100 14.58 -1.98 16.28
CA TRP A 100 13.97 -0.77 15.73
C TRP A 100 13.31 0.08 16.83
N ALA A 101 12.55 -0.53 17.74
CA ALA A 101 11.91 0.18 18.83
C ALA A 101 12.92 0.76 19.82
N ALA A 102 13.95 0.00 20.19
CA ALA A 102 15.01 0.50 21.06
C ALA A 102 15.71 1.74 20.49
N ALA A 103 15.99 1.72 19.18
CA ALA A 103 16.67 2.84 18.51
C ALA A 103 15.74 4.05 18.24
N GLY A 104 14.49 3.81 17.83
CA GLY A 104 13.58 4.86 17.36
C GLY A 104 12.55 5.32 18.38
N VAL A 105 12.15 4.47 19.33
CA VAL A 105 11.17 4.78 20.39
C VAL A 105 11.85 4.93 21.76
N GLY A 106 13.08 4.41 21.91
CA GLY A 106 13.86 4.49 23.14
C GLY A 106 13.42 3.51 24.24
N ARG A 107 12.53 2.56 23.92
CA ARG A 107 12.07 1.50 24.85
C ARG A 107 11.58 0.27 24.09
N ALA A 108 11.42 -0.82 24.83
CA ALA A 108 10.74 -2.01 24.30
C ALA A 108 9.25 -1.74 24.07
N LEU A 109 8.69 -2.40 23.06
CA LEU A 109 7.25 -2.43 22.81
C LEU A 109 6.57 -3.48 23.69
N THR A 110 5.39 -3.14 24.18
CA THR A 110 4.51 -4.11 24.85
C THR A 110 3.94 -5.12 23.83
N ALA A 111 3.42 -6.24 24.31
CA ALA A 111 2.75 -7.22 23.44
C ALA A 111 1.54 -6.61 22.70
N SER A 112 0.78 -5.73 23.38
CA SER A 112 -0.34 -5.02 22.80
C SER A 112 0.09 -4.09 21.66
N GLU A 113 1.15 -3.31 21.87
CA GLU A 113 1.72 -2.45 20.83
C GLU A 113 2.22 -3.27 19.63
N LYS A 114 2.98 -4.34 19.86
CA LYS A 114 3.44 -5.23 18.77
C LYS A 114 2.28 -5.80 17.97
N SER A 115 1.22 -6.26 18.64
CA SER A 115 0.01 -6.75 17.98
C SER A 115 -0.66 -5.66 17.14
N PHE A 116 -0.82 -4.46 17.71
CA PHE A 116 -1.43 -3.33 17.02
C PHE A 116 -0.60 -2.89 15.80
N LEU A 117 0.72 -2.74 15.97
CA LEU A 117 1.63 -2.44 14.87
C LEU A 117 1.58 -3.52 13.78
N GLY A 118 1.44 -4.79 14.18
CA GLY A 118 1.30 -5.92 13.26
C GLY A 118 -0.07 -6.02 12.57
N ALA A 119 -0.86 -4.94 12.59
CA ALA A 119 -2.21 -4.88 12.04
C ALA A 119 -3.22 -5.80 12.76
N GLY A 120 -2.98 -6.17 14.01
CA GLY A 120 -3.84 -7.08 14.78
C GLY A 120 -5.26 -6.59 15.02
N THR A 121 -5.53 -5.31 14.82
CA THR A 121 -6.88 -4.70 14.88
C THR A 121 -7.36 -4.18 13.51
N CYS A 122 -6.68 -4.54 12.42
CA CYS A 122 -7.06 -4.12 11.09
C CYS A 122 -8.42 -4.71 10.69
N ALA A 123 -9.39 -3.83 10.54
CA ALA A 123 -10.75 -4.19 10.11
C ALA A 123 -10.93 -4.10 8.60
N ALA A 124 -10.18 -3.22 7.94
CA ALA A 124 -10.25 -3.09 6.50
C ALA A 124 -8.94 -2.58 5.88
N LEU A 125 -8.71 -3.01 4.64
CA LEU A 125 -7.73 -2.47 3.72
C LEU A 125 -8.46 -2.00 2.46
N VAL A 126 -8.32 -0.73 2.14
CA VAL A 126 -8.82 -0.14 0.90
C VAL A 126 -7.63 0.23 0.03
N THR A 127 -7.61 -0.30 -1.18
CA THR A 127 -6.55 0.01 -2.16
C THR A 127 -7.15 0.66 -3.41
N THR A 128 -6.45 1.64 -3.96
CA THR A 128 -6.84 2.33 -5.20
C THR A 128 -5.65 2.39 -6.16
N GLY A 129 -5.88 2.17 -7.45
CA GLY A 129 -4.80 2.17 -8.44
C GLY A 129 -3.65 1.23 -8.05
N CYS A 130 -3.99 0.04 -7.59
CA CYS A 130 -3.04 -0.88 -6.96
C CYS A 130 -2.04 -1.46 -7.96
N ASN A 131 -0.74 -1.33 -7.68
CA ASN A 131 0.35 -1.79 -8.54
C ASN A 131 1.05 -3.07 -8.05
N ILE A 132 0.50 -3.77 -7.08
CA ILE A 132 1.05 -5.06 -6.57
C ILE A 132 1.40 -6.02 -7.72
N PRO A 133 0.56 -6.22 -8.78
CA PRO A 133 0.89 -7.09 -9.89
C PRO A 133 2.17 -6.72 -10.62
N VAL A 134 2.51 -5.43 -10.71
CA VAL A 134 3.74 -4.94 -11.35
C VAL A 134 4.97 -5.42 -10.56
N PHE A 135 4.91 -5.36 -9.22
CA PHE A 135 6.00 -5.87 -8.37
C PHE A 135 6.13 -7.38 -8.45
N ILE A 136 5.01 -8.10 -8.47
CA ILE A 136 5.01 -9.56 -8.65
C ILE A 136 5.68 -9.93 -9.97
N ALA A 137 5.35 -9.26 -11.06
CA ALA A 137 5.92 -9.51 -12.37
C ALA A 137 7.43 -9.23 -12.47
N ALA A 138 7.96 -8.38 -11.60
CA ALA A 138 9.39 -8.06 -11.56
C ALA A 138 10.25 -9.16 -10.95
N HIS A 139 9.66 -10.14 -10.25
CA HIS A 139 10.41 -11.24 -9.64
C HIS A 139 10.58 -12.44 -10.60
N LYS A 140 11.79 -13.00 -10.66
CA LYS A 140 12.11 -14.20 -11.47
C LYS A 140 11.36 -15.45 -11.00
N VAL A 141 11.06 -15.53 -9.70
CA VAL A 141 10.28 -16.60 -9.09
C VAL A 141 9.11 -15.94 -8.39
N MET A 142 7.92 -16.15 -8.94
CA MET A 142 6.70 -15.57 -8.39
C MET A 142 6.20 -16.37 -7.19
N HIS A 143 6.51 -15.90 -5.98
CA HIS A 143 5.83 -16.32 -4.77
C HIS A 143 4.68 -15.36 -4.50
N ILE A 144 3.50 -15.70 -5.03
CA ILE A 144 2.31 -14.86 -4.87
C ILE A 144 1.54 -15.38 -3.67
N ILE A 145 1.80 -14.78 -2.52
CA ILE A 145 1.11 -15.11 -1.27
C ILE A 145 0.55 -13.81 -0.71
N PRO A 146 -0.78 -13.67 -0.63
CA PRO A 146 -1.39 -12.51 0.00
C PRO A 146 -1.15 -12.53 1.51
N ILE A 147 -1.45 -11.41 2.15
CA ILE A 147 -1.58 -11.35 3.61
C ILE A 147 -2.70 -12.29 4.06
N ALA A 148 -2.59 -12.85 5.26
CA ALA A 148 -3.73 -13.49 5.90
C ALA A 148 -4.69 -12.41 6.44
N PRO A 149 -6.02 -12.66 6.53
CA PRO A 149 -6.93 -11.74 7.19
C PRO A 149 -6.45 -11.44 8.63
N PRO A 150 -6.10 -10.17 8.97
CA PRO A 150 -5.63 -9.86 10.31
C PRO A 150 -6.67 -10.08 11.41
N THR A 151 -7.95 -9.91 11.08
CA THR A 151 -9.08 -10.14 11.98
C THR A 151 -10.20 -10.89 11.25
N ALA A 152 -11.13 -11.48 11.99
CA ALA A 152 -12.32 -12.13 11.42
C ALA A 152 -13.25 -11.15 10.66
N LEU A 153 -13.17 -9.87 10.99
CA LEU A 153 -13.98 -8.82 10.35
C LEU A 153 -13.25 -8.16 9.17
N PHE A 154 -12.02 -8.56 8.93
CA PHE A 154 -11.19 -7.94 7.88
C PHE A 154 -11.86 -8.01 6.51
N ARG A 155 -11.79 -6.90 5.78
CA ARG A 155 -12.21 -6.78 4.38
C ARG A 155 -11.12 -6.05 3.59
N TRP A 156 -10.81 -6.56 2.41
CA TRP A 156 -9.93 -5.89 1.47
C TRP A 156 -10.73 -5.51 0.23
N THR A 157 -10.95 -4.21 0.03
CA THR A 157 -11.60 -3.68 -1.18
C THR A 157 -10.54 -3.00 -2.03
N ASN A 158 -10.42 -3.43 -3.28
CA ASN A 158 -9.50 -2.86 -4.27
C ASN A 158 -10.30 -2.15 -5.35
N PHE A 159 -10.11 -0.85 -5.48
CA PHE A 159 -10.70 -0.06 -6.55
C PHE A 159 -9.71 0.12 -7.70
N TYR A 160 -10.13 -0.19 -8.90
CA TYR A 160 -9.34 0.01 -10.10
C TYR A 160 -10.19 0.60 -11.23
N ASP A 161 -9.56 1.44 -12.03
CA ASP A 161 -10.11 1.97 -13.26
C ASP A 161 -9.50 1.18 -14.43
N PRO A 162 -10.31 0.61 -15.34
CA PRO A 162 -9.80 -0.11 -16.52
C PRO A 162 -8.91 0.74 -17.44
N ASP A 163 -9.02 2.06 -17.38
CA ASP A 163 -8.20 2.99 -18.15
C ASP A 163 -6.91 3.43 -17.41
N ASP A 164 -6.76 3.04 -16.13
CA ASP A 164 -5.54 3.26 -15.35
C ASP A 164 -4.52 2.14 -15.60
N VAL A 165 -3.51 2.43 -16.41
CA VAL A 165 -2.46 1.46 -16.78
C VAL A 165 -1.57 1.02 -15.62
N LEU A 166 -1.60 1.73 -14.48
CA LEU A 166 -0.85 1.39 -13.27
C LEU A 166 -1.72 0.74 -12.20
N GLY A 167 -3.05 0.83 -12.33
CA GLY A 167 -4.03 0.23 -11.43
C GLY A 167 -4.51 -1.13 -11.94
N TRP A 168 -4.41 -2.15 -11.11
CA TRP A 168 -4.71 -3.52 -11.51
C TRP A 168 -5.75 -4.17 -10.59
N PRO A 169 -6.62 -5.05 -11.14
CA PRO A 169 -7.40 -5.97 -10.33
C PRO A 169 -6.48 -6.97 -9.63
N LEU A 170 -6.84 -7.36 -8.42
CA LEU A 170 -6.08 -8.31 -7.60
C LEU A 170 -6.69 -9.71 -7.57
N GLN A 171 -8.00 -9.85 -7.73
CA GLN A 171 -8.68 -11.16 -7.74
C GLN A 171 -8.14 -12.16 -8.78
N PRO A 172 -7.66 -11.74 -9.97
CA PRO A 172 -7.06 -12.65 -10.93
C PRO A 172 -5.71 -13.25 -10.48
N LEU A 173 -5.06 -12.65 -9.47
CA LEU A 173 -3.79 -13.18 -8.95
C LEU A 173 -4.02 -14.53 -8.26
N PRO A 174 -3.10 -15.50 -8.44
CA PRO A 174 -3.16 -16.77 -7.73
C PRO A 174 -2.85 -16.61 -6.23
N GLY A 175 -2.89 -17.72 -5.48
CA GLY A 175 -2.43 -17.75 -4.09
C GLY A 175 -3.45 -17.32 -3.04
N GLY A 176 -4.75 -17.19 -3.41
CA GLY A 176 -5.82 -16.85 -2.46
C GLY A 176 -6.28 -15.40 -2.53
N TYR A 177 -5.80 -14.62 -3.51
CA TYR A 177 -6.30 -13.24 -3.68
C TYR A 177 -7.77 -13.19 -4.02
N ARG A 178 -8.29 -14.18 -4.77
CA ARG A 178 -9.71 -14.24 -5.16
C ARG A 178 -10.65 -14.26 -3.96
N GLU A 179 -10.27 -14.96 -2.92
CA GLU A 179 -11.09 -15.13 -1.70
C GLU A 179 -10.88 -13.97 -0.72
N LEU A 180 -9.74 -13.29 -0.82
CA LEU A 180 -9.34 -12.25 0.12
C LEU A 180 -9.78 -10.86 -0.30
N VAL A 181 -9.77 -10.58 -1.61
CA VAL A 181 -9.95 -9.23 -2.15
C VAL A 181 -11.29 -9.13 -2.88
N GLU A 182 -11.98 -8.03 -2.69
CA GLU A 182 -13.11 -7.60 -3.51
C GLU A 182 -12.64 -6.52 -4.47
N ASP A 183 -12.49 -6.86 -5.77
CA ASP A 183 -12.19 -5.88 -6.82
C ASP A 183 -13.46 -5.12 -7.19
N ARG A 184 -13.37 -3.78 -7.23
CA ARG A 184 -14.44 -2.88 -7.66
C ARG A 184 -13.96 -1.97 -8.78
N ILE A 185 -14.69 -2.00 -9.89
CA ILE A 185 -14.43 -1.09 -11.01
C ILE A 185 -15.00 0.28 -10.66
N VAL A 186 -14.19 1.31 -10.90
CA VAL A 186 -14.59 2.71 -10.82
C VAL A 186 -14.18 3.43 -12.09
N ASN A 187 -14.75 4.60 -12.34
CA ASN A 187 -14.34 5.49 -13.41
C ASN A 187 -13.71 6.74 -12.79
N ALA A 188 -12.46 6.63 -12.38
CA ALA A 188 -11.73 7.71 -11.74
C ALA A 188 -11.52 8.92 -12.68
N SER A 189 -11.57 8.70 -13.99
CA SER A 189 -11.42 9.75 -15.02
C SER A 189 -12.75 10.44 -15.41
N GLY A 190 -13.81 10.29 -14.62
CA GLY A 190 -15.16 10.78 -14.89
C GLY A 190 -15.29 12.28 -15.11
N GLY A 191 -15.01 12.75 -16.32
CA GLY A 191 -15.23 14.11 -16.80
C GLY A 191 -15.35 14.13 -18.31
N VAL A 192 -15.87 15.23 -18.87
CA VAL A 192 -16.06 15.43 -20.33
C VAL A 192 -14.76 15.23 -21.13
N ALA A 193 -13.60 15.33 -20.48
CA ALA A 193 -12.28 15.05 -21.05
C ALA A 193 -12.06 13.57 -21.38
N SER A 194 -12.69 12.64 -20.66
CA SER A 194 -12.58 11.19 -20.91
C SER A 194 -13.21 10.77 -22.23
N LEU A 195 -14.19 11.54 -22.72
CA LEU A 195 -14.88 11.27 -23.98
C LEU A 195 -14.03 11.57 -25.22
N LEU A 196 -13.01 12.43 -25.07
CA LEU A 196 -12.16 12.91 -26.17
C LEU A 196 -10.80 12.19 -26.22
N LEU A 197 -10.36 11.58 -25.13
CA LEU A 197 -9.06 10.90 -25.03
C LEU A 197 -9.26 9.41 -24.73
N ARG A 198 -9.85 8.69 -25.67
CA ARG A 198 -10.20 7.27 -25.60
C ARG A 198 -9.02 6.29 -25.46
N SER A 199 -7.82 6.75 -25.14
CA SER A 199 -6.68 5.88 -24.97
C SER A 199 -5.69 6.51 -24.01
N TRP A 200 -5.52 5.84 -22.86
CA TRP A 200 -4.44 6.06 -21.92
C TRP A 200 -4.48 7.42 -21.19
N ASN A 201 -5.13 7.45 -20.02
CA ASN A 201 -5.17 8.64 -19.17
C ASN A 201 -4.34 8.43 -17.89
N PRO A 202 -3.07 8.86 -17.84
CA PRO A 202 -2.27 8.78 -16.64
C PRO A 202 -2.80 9.64 -15.48
N LEU A 203 -3.75 10.57 -15.75
CA LEU A 203 -4.42 11.35 -14.73
C LEU A 203 -5.46 10.52 -13.96
N ALA A 204 -6.03 9.48 -14.57
CA ALA A 204 -6.94 8.54 -13.90
C ALA A 204 -6.33 7.96 -12.64
N HIS A 205 -5.01 7.75 -12.64
CA HIS A 205 -4.29 7.21 -11.48
C HIS A 205 -4.36 8.09 -10.22
N ASN A 206 -4.60 9.39 -10.37
CA ASN A 206 -4.69 10.34 -9.25
C ASN A 206 -6.12 10.67 -8.84
N ASP A 207 -7.12 10.32 -9.65
CA ASP A 207 -8.48 10.80 -9.50
C ASP A 207 -9.39 9.90 -8.66
N TYR A 208 -8.90 8.77 -8.15
CA TYR A 208 -9.68 7.87 -7.28
C TYR A 208 -10.31 8.58 -6.08
N TRP A 209 -9.65 9.59 -5.53
CA TRP A 209 -10.14 10.34 -4.38
C TRP A 209 -11.31 11.28 -4.70
N ASN A 210 -11.58 11.51 -5.99
CA ASN A 210 -12.70 12.28 -6.49
C ASN A 210 -13.90 11.39 -6.86
N ASP A 211 -13.73 10.06 -6.86
CA ASP A 211 -14.81 9.11 -7.14
C ASP A 211 -15.69 8.91 -5.90
N ALA A 212 -16.98 9.19 -6.04
CA ALA A 212 -17.95 9.08 -4.96
C ALA A 212 -18.05 7.65 -4.39
N THR A 213 -17.90 6.62 -5.25
CA THR A 213 -17.96 5.22 -4.82
C THR A 213 -16.84 4.88 -3.87
N VAL A 214 -15.63 5.37 -4.14
CA VAL A 214 -14.46 5.20 -3.27
C VAL A 214 -14.70 5.90 -1.93
N VAL A 215 -15.04 7.19 -1.98
CA VAL A 215 -15.23 8.02 -0.77
C VAL A 215 -16.37 7.48 0.08
N ASP A 216 -17.51 7.16 -0.51
CA ASP A 216 -18.68 6.65 0.22
C ASP A 216 -18.43 5.28 0.84
N THR A 217 -17.67 4.42 0.15
CA THR A 217 -17.28 3.11 0.70
C THR A 217 -16.40 3.28 1.94
N ILE A 218 -15.38 4.13 1.88
CA ILE A 218 -14.52 4.42 3.05
C ILE A 218 -15.33 5.02 4.18
N ALA A 219 -16.18 6.01 3.89
CA ALA A 219 -17.03 6.66 4.89
C ALA A 219 -18.01 5.67 5.56
N ALA A 220 -18.57 4.74 4.79
CA ALA A 220 -19.46 3.69 5.32
C ALA A 220 -18.71 2.71 6.23
N MET A 221 -17.48 2.32 5.85
CA MET A 221 -16.61 1.48 6.69
C MET A 221 -16.30 2.16 8.01
N LEU A 222 -15.88 3.43 7.98
CA LEU A 222 -15.54 4.20 9.17
C LEU A 222 -16.75 4.37 10.10
N ARG A 223 -17.93 4.72 9.56
CA ARG A 223 -19.17 4.83 10.35
C ARG A 223 -19.53 3.53 11.05
N ARG A 224 -19.41 2.39 10.36
CA ARG A 224 -19.70 1.08 10.95
C ARG A 224 -18.74 0.70 12.09
N LEU A 225 -17.50 1.19 12.06
CA LEU A 225 -16.51 0.92 13.09
C LEU A 225 -16.56 1.92 14.26
N ALA A 226 -17.19 3.08 14.06
CA ALA A 226 -17.34 4.12 15.07
C ALA A 226 -18.59 3.94 15.96
N GLY A 227 -19.61 3.23 15.46
CA GLY A 227 -20.85 2.92 16.19
C GLY A 227 -20.82 1.61 16.88
#